data_1d229d07ad5b13dd75bb32cbd22993a8
#
_entry.id   1d229d07ad5b13dd75bb32cbd22993a8
#
_cell.length_a   1.000
_cell.length_b   1.000
_cell.length_c   1.000
_cell.angle_alpha   90.00
_cell.angle_beta   90.00
_cell.angle_gamma   90.00
#
_symmetry.space_group_name_H-M   'P 1'
#
loop_
_entity.id
_entity.type
_entity.pdbx_description
1 polymer ?
#
loop_
_entity_poly.entity_id
_entity_poly.type
_entity_poly.pdbx_seq_one_letter_code
_entity_poly.pdbx_strand_id
1 'polypeptide(L)'
;MRIKEKVENIDYNDTKLFFKKRAEKFQESNPYSVTMYQDNNEEIVRQRNKKEIEKLMPLLHMEKEAKVLDVACGIGRWADALPEDIKEYCGMDFSEELVAIANKRNHRNRFFYCVGGANEIAAVLKKNGKGLYNRILIVGILMYLNDVDMADSLRQIEKVCETKSVICIREPIAIEERLTLKDFFLRN
;
A
#
# COMPACT_ATOMS: atom_id res chain seq x y z
N MET A 1 -21.10 4.57 -1.30
CA MET A 1 -20.83 6.02 -1.45
C MET A 1 -20.96 6.34 -2.94
N ARG A 2 -21.67 7.41 -3.29
CA ARG A 2 -21.77 7.88 -4.68
C ARG A 2 -20.86 9.09 -4.83
N ILE A 3 -19.89 8.99 -5.72
CA ILE A 3 -19.01 10.09 -6.08
C ILE A 3 -19.78 10.96 -7.06
N LYS A 4 -19.96 12.24 -6.72
CA LYS A 4 -20.85 13.16 -7.48
C LYS A 4 -20.10 14.18 -8.33
N GLU A 5 -18.80 14.34 -8.13
CA GLU A 5 -18.01 15.36 -8.82
C GLU A 5 -16.78 14.78 -9.47
N LYS A 6 -16.46 15.26 -10.67
CA LYS A 6 -15.22 14.93 -11.37
C LYS A 6 -14.11 15.84 -10.83
N VAL A 7 -13.05 15.26 -10.31
CA VAL A 7 -11.85 15.99 -9.90
C VAL A 7 -10.80 15.80 -10.98
N GLU A 8 -10.30 16.88 -11.54
CA GLU A 8 -9.28 16.81 -12.61
C GLU A 8 -7.93 16.35 -12.07
N ASN A 9 -7.53 16.86 -10.90
CA ASN A 9 -6.27 16.50 -10.26
C ASN A 9 -6.46 16.23 -8.76
N ILE A 10 -5.73 15.23 -8.27
CA ILE A 10 -5.66 14.91 -6.84
C ILE A 10 -4.65 15.87 -6.19
N ASP A 11 -5.05 16.51 -5.09
CA ASP A 11 -4.14 17.28 -4.25
C ASP A 11 -3.42 16.35 -3.27
N TYR A 12 -2.10 16.26 -3.41
CA TYR A 12 -1.28 15.41 -2.56
C TYR A 12 -1.11 15.94 -1.13
N ASN A 13 -1.30 17.24 -0.89
CA ASN A 13 -1.28 17.78 0.47
C ASN A 13 -2.53 17.35 1.22
N ASP A 14 -3.69 17.37 0.55
CA ASP A 14 -4.93 16.85 1.12
C ASP A 14 -4.82 15.34 1.39
N THR A 15 -4.25 14.60 0.44
CA THR A 15 -3.98 13.17 0.61
C THR A 15 -3.08 12.87 1.81
N LYS A 16 -1.98 13.63 1.97
CA LYS A 16 -1.09 13.52 3.13
C LYS A 16 -1.80 13.82 4.43
N LEU A 17 -2.55 14.91 4.48
CA LEU A 17 -3.32 15.30 5.67
C LEU A 17 -4.36 14.25 6.04
N PHE A 18 -5.03 13.66 5.06
CA PHE A 18 -6.00 12.59 5.26
C PHE A 18 -5.36 11.37 5.94
N PHE A 19 -4.25 10.85 5.40
CA PHE A 19 -3.59 9.68 5.98
C PHE A 19 -2.93 9.98 7.33
N LYS A 20 -2.41 11.18 7.53
CA LYS A 20 -1.94 11.63 8.85
C LYS A 20 -3.04 11.56 9.90
N LYS A 21 -4.22 12.16 9.62
CA LYS A 21 -5.39 12.10 10.52
C LYS A 21 -5.87 10.66 10.78
N ARG A 22 -5.70 9.76 9.81
CA ARG A 22 -6.01 8.34 10.00
C ARG A 22 -4.99 7.65 10.89
N ALA A 23 -3.70 7.93 10.70
CA ALA A 23 -2.64 7.40 11.56
C ALA A 23 -2.80 7.82 13.03
N GLU A 24 -3.25 9.07 13.27
CA GLU A 24 -3.55 9.56 14.62
C GLU A 24 -4.68 8.78 15.32
N LYS A 25 -5.56 8.13 14.56
CA LYS A 25 -6.64 7.27 15.07
C LYS A 25 -6.24 5.80 15.24
N PHE A 26 -4.97 5.47 15.10
CA PHE A 26 -4.49 4.10 15.21
C PHE A 26 -4.82 3.47 16.57
N GLN A 27 -5.35 2.24 16.52
CA GLN A 27 -5.65 1.43 17.71
C GLN A 27 -5.16 0.01 17.49
N GLU A 28 -4.45 -0.56 18.47
CA GLU A 28 -3.95 -1.94 18.39
C GLU A 28 -5.08 -2.98 18.28
N SER A 29 -6.25 -2.70 18.87
CA SER A 29 -7.43 -3.58 18.79
C SER A 29 -8.02 -3.66 17.37
N ASN A 30 -7.90 -2.58 16.57
CA ASN A 30 -8.41 -2.52 15.21
C ASN A 30 -7.38 -1.86 14.27
N PRO A 31 -6.19 -2.47 14.09
CA PRO A 31 -5.06 -1.81 13.45
C PRO A 31 -5.34 -1.45 11.99
N TYR A 32 -6.05 -2.28 11.25
CA TYR A 32 -6.26 -2.07 9.81
C TYR A 32 -7.32 -1.01 9.47
N SER A 33 -8.04 -0.48 10.46
CA SER A 33 -9.01 0.61 10.27
C SER A 33 -8.38 1.84 9.62
N VAL A 34 -7.11 2.13 9.91
CA VAL A 34 -6.40 3.28 9.37
C VAL A 34 -6.12 3.20 7.86
N THR A 35 -6.18 2.01 7.27
CA THR A 35 -5.94 1.78 5.84
C THR A 35 -7.14 1.22 5.08
N MET A 36 -8.24 0.88 5.77
CA MET A 36 -9.44 0.29 5.17
C MET A 36 -10.68 1.19 5.34
N TYR A 37 -11.64 1.09 4.40
CA TYR A 37 -12.80 1.99 4.33
C TYR A 37 -13.81 1.91 5.47
N GLN A 38 -13.93 0.77 6.13
CA GLN A 38 -14.94 0.52 7.17
C GLN A 38 -14.30 0.61 8.55
N ASP A 39 -13.72 1.76 8.84
CA ASP A 39 -12.91 1.98 10.04
C ASP A 39 -13.68 1.93 11.36
N ASN A 40 -15.00 2.16 11.34
CA ASN A 40 -15.84 2.16 12.54
C ASN A 40 -16.40 0.79 12.92
N ASN A 41 -16.18 -0.25 12.09
CA ASN A 41 -16.65 -1.60 12.33
C ASN A 41 -15.48 -2.59 12.25
N GLU A 42 -14.94 -2.95 13.41
CA GLU A 42 -13.78 -3.84 13.54
C GLU A 42 -14.01 -5.19 12.85
N GLU A 43 -15.18 -5.79 13.02
CA GLU A 43 -15.48 -7.09 12.43
C GLU A 43 -15.49 -7.04 10.91
N ILE A 44 -16.06 -6.00 10.32
CA ILE A 44 -16.04 -5.81 8.85
C ILE A 44 -14.61 -5.60 8.35
N VAL A 45 -13.81 -4.80 9.05
CA VAL A 45 -12.40 -4.57 8.71
C VAL A 45 -11.63 -5.89 8.72
N ARG A 46 -11.76 -6.67 9.79
CA ARG A 46 -11.09 -7.95 9.96
C ARG A 46 -11.51 -8.97 8.89
N GLN A 47 -12.80 -9.10 8.63
CA GLN A 47 -13.32 -10.03 7.61
C GLN A 47 -12.86 -9.65 6.20
N ARG A 48 -12.85 -8.36 5.86
CA ARG A 48 -12.37 -7.89 4.55
C ARG A 48 -10.88 -8.15 4.39
N ASN A 49 -10.09 -7.84 5.41
CA ASN A 49 -8.65 -8.14 5.40
C ASN A 49 -8.41 -9.63 5.17
N LYS A 50 -9.07 -10.49 5.95
CA LYS A 50 -8.94 -11.93 5.84
C LYS A 50 -9.30 -12.44 4.44
N LYS A 51 -10.46 -12.06 3.92
CA LYS A 51 -10.92 -12.46 2.58
C LYS A 51 -9.98 -12.01 1.47
N GLU A 52 -9.43 -10.79 1.58
CA GLU A 52 -8.48 -10.28 0.59
C GLU A 52 -7.18 -11.09 0.60
N ILE A 53 -6.62 -11.34 1.79
CA ILE A 53 -5.41 -12.15 1.96
C ILE A 53 -5.63 -13.59 1.46
N GLU A 54 -6.70 -14.25 1.89
CA GLU A 54 -7.04 -15.62 1.47
C GLU A 54 -7.17 -15.75 -0.06
N LYS A 55 -7.71 -14.72 -0.71
CA LYS A 55 -7.90 -14.72 -2.17
C LYS A 55 -6.61 -14.47 -2.93
N LEU A 56 -5.77 -13.55 -2.47
CA LEU A 56 -4.62 -13.07 -3.24
C LEU A 56 -3.31 -13.79 -2.88
N MET A 57 -3.14 -14.22 -1.64
CA MET A 57 -1.89 -14.86 -1.18
C MET A 57 -1.50 -16.09 -2.02
N PRO A 58 -2.40 -17.01 -2.40
CA PRO A 58 -2.05 -18.16 -3.24
C PRO A 58 -1.50 -17.77 -4.62
N LEU A 59 -1.96 -16.64 -5.17
CA LEU A 59 -1.55 -16.14 -6.48
C LEU A 59 -0.14 -15.53 -6.46
N LEU A 60 0.35 -15.18 -5.29
CA LEU A 60 1.64 -14.52 -5.12
C LEU A 60 2.83 -15.51 -5.06
N HIS A 61 2.56 -16.81 -4.91
CA HIS A 61 3.60 -17.84 -4.83
C HIS A 61 4.73 -17.44 -3.87
N MET A 62 4.37 -17.22 -2.59
CA MET A 62 5.32 -16.80 -1.54
C MET A 62 6.22 -17.95 -1.09
N GLU A 63 7.32 -18.12 -1.78
CA GLU A 63 8.37 -19.10 -1.48
C GLU A 63 9.52 -18.46 -0.67
N LYS A 64 10.46 -19.28 -0.17
CA LYS A 64 11.63 -18.81 0.61
C LYS A 64 12.47 -17.74 -0.10
N GLU A 65 12.56 -17.82 -1.43
CA GLU A 65 13.30 -16.84 -2.23
C GLU A 65 12.46 -15.58 -2.57
N ALA A 66 11.22 -15.46 -2.05
CA ALA A 66 10.41 -14.29 -2.28
C ALA A 66 11.02 -13.05 -1.64
N LYS A 67 11.23 -12.03 -2.47
CA LYS A 67 11.59 -10.67 -2.09
C LYS A 67 10.39 -9.78 -2.42
N VAL A 68 9.73 -9.31 -1.40
CA VAL A 68 8.46 -8.59 -1.51
C VAL A 68 8.68 -7.09 -1.41
N LEU A 69 8.22 -6.35 -2.40
CA LEU A 69 8.06 -4.90 -2.34
C LEU A 69 6.56 -4.58 -2.21
N ASP A 70 6.19 -3.92 -1.14
CA ASP A 70 4.82 -3.47 -0.85
C ASP A 70 4.76 -1.95 -1.03
N VAL A 71 4.20 -1.51 -2.15
CA VAL A 71 4.09 -0.09 -2.53
C VAL A 71 2.84 0.50 -1.91
N ALA A 72 3.01 1.55 -1.11
CA ALA A 72 2.01 2.12 -0.22
C ALA A 72 1.55 1.12 0.86
N CYS A 73 2.52 0.58 1.57
CA CYS A 73 2.32 -0.47 2.57
C CYS A 73 1.46 -0.06 3.77
N GLY A 74 1.25 1.24 3.97
CA GLY A 74 0.56 1.77 5.14
C GLY A 74 1.25 1.34 6.43
N ILE A 75 0.51 0.66 7.29
CA ILE A 75 1.00 0.11 8.57
C ILE A 75 1.58 -1.31 8.46
N GLY A 76 1.88 -1.78 7.26
CA GLY A 76 2.41 -3.14 7.04
C GLY A 76 1.37 -4.24 7.12
N ARG A 77 0.13 -3.99 6.69
CA ARG A 77 -0.98 -4.95 6.74
C ARG A 77 -0.68 -6.26 6.01
N TRP A 78 -0.05 -6.20 4.84
CA TRP A 78 0.35 -7.38 4.08
C TRP A 78 1.51 -8.13 4.76
N ALA A 79 2.44 -7.39 5.37
CA ALA A 79 3.55 -7.98 6.12
C ALA A 79 3.08 -8.93 7.22
N ASP A 80 1.97 -8.61 7.90
CA ASP A 80 1.41 -9.46 8.96
C ASP A 80 0.98 -10.84 8.44
N ALA A 81 0.64 -10.96 7.15
CA ALA A 81 0.14 -12.20 6.55
C ALA A 81 1.22 -13.01 5.81
N LEU A 82 2.42 -12.44 5.62
CA LEU A 82 3.50 -13.12 4.89
C LEU A 82 4.12 -14.26 5.70
N PRO A 83 4.57 -15.35 5.04
CA PRO A 83 5.33 -16.39 5.67
C PRO A 83 6.59 -15.84 6.37
N GLU A 84 7.02 -16.48 7.46
CA GLU A 84 8.19 -16.04 8.23
C GLU A 84 9.52 -16.28 7.52
N ASP A 85 9.56 -17.24 6.61
CA ASP A 85 10.76 -17.72 5.94
C ASP A 85 11.03 -17.08 4.58
N ILE A 86 10.26 -16.07 4.17
CA ILE A 86 10.57 -15.31 2.93
C ILE A 86 11.91 -14.60 3.05
N LYS A 87 12.54 -14.36 1.92
CA LYS A 87 13.91 -13.81 1.86
C LYS A 87 14.00 -12.38 2.36
N GLU A 88 13.07 -11.52 1.94
CA GLU A 88 13.03 -10.10 2.28
C GLU A 88 11.64 -9.52 2.07
N TYR A 89 11.28 -8.54 2.90
CA TYR A 89 10.14 -7.66 2.69
C TYR A 89 10.61 -6.20 2.81
N CYS A 90 10.15 -5.37 1.87
CA CYS A 90 10.30 -3.93 1.93
C CYS A 90 8.93 -3.26 1.75
N GLY A 91 8.44 -2.65 2.80
CA GLY A 91 7.26 -1.80 2.75
C GLY A 91 7.67 -0.35 2.54
N MET A 92 7.05 0.31 1.58
CA MET A 92 7.26 1.73 1.33
C MET A 92 5.94 2.48 1.35
N ASP A 93 5.89 3.59 2.09
CA ASP A 93 4.73 4.47 2.13
C ASP A 93 5.19 5.94 2.17
N PHE A 94 4.37 6.84 1.63
CA PHE A 94 4.68 8.27 1.65
C PHE A 94 4.40 8.93 3.01
N SER A 95 3.60 8.30 3.87
CA SER A 95 3.27 8.79 5.21
C SER A 95 4.28 8.33 6.24
N GLU A 96 5.02 9.27 6.81
CA GLU A 96 5.97 9.01 7.89
C GLU A 96 5.27 8.39 9.12
N GLU A 97 4.05 8.82 9.40
CA GLU A 97 3.27 8.34 10.53
C GLU A 97 2.86 6.87 10.36
N LEU A 98 2.41 6.48 9.15
CA LEU A 98 2.07 5.08 8.87
C LEU A 98 3.30 4.18 8.90
N VAL A 99 4.41 4.63 8.32
CA VAL A 99 5.69 3.90 8.37
C VAL A 99 6.20 3.75 9.81
N ALA A 100 6.04 4.78 10.65
CA ALA A 100 6.39 4.68 12.06
C ALA A 100 5.56 3.62 12.80
N ILE A 101 4.25 3.52 12.50
CA ILE A 101 3.38 2.46 13.03
C ILE A 101 3.83 1.09 12.51
N ALA A 102 4.10 0.95 11.21
CA ALA A 102 4.58 -0.30 10.60
C ALA A 102 5.85 -0.82 11.28
N ASN A 103 6.82 0.06 11.50
CA ASN A 103 8.08 -0.26 12.20
C ASN A 103 7.85 -0.72 13.65
N LYS A 104 6.88 -0.12 14.36
CA LYS A 104 6.55 -0.54 15.74
C LYS A 104 5.84 -1.88 15.79
N ARG A 105 5.02 -2.19 14.79
CA ARG A 105 4.20 -3.40 14.76
C ARG A 105 4.99 -4.64 14.33
N ASN A 106 5.96 -4.49 13.46
CA ASN A 106 6.65 -5.63 12.85
C ASN A 106 8.16 -5.53 13.02
N HIS A 107 8.72 -6.40 13.86
CA HIS A 107 10.14 -6.43 14.21
C HIS A 107 10.89 -7.62 13.59
N ARG A 108 10.37 -8.23 12.51
CA ARG A 108 11.05 -9.33 11.82
C ARG A 108 12.37 -8.84 11.19
N ASN A 109 13.46 -9.51 11.43
CA ASN A 109 14.82 -9.10 10.98
C ASN A 109 14.97 -8.89 9.47
N ARG A 110 14.10 -9.48 8.66
CA ARG A 110 14.14 -9.39 7.19
C ARG A 110 13.12 -8.40 6.63
N PHE A 111 12.43 -7.70 7.49
CA PHE A 111 11.38 -6.76 7.12
C PHE A 111 11.88 -5.34 7.34
N PHE A 112 11.79 -4.56 6.30
CA PHE A 112 12.24 -3.19 6.27
C PHE A 112 11.12 -2.27 5.83
N TYR A 113 11.03 -1.09 6.44
CA TYR A 113 10.06 -0.09 6.06
C TYR A 113 10.77 1.24 5.81
N CYS A 114 10.36 1.95 4.76
CA CYS A 114 10.92 3.25 4.43
C CYS A 114 9.85 4.23 3.96
N VAL A 115 10.14 5.51 4.15
CA VAL A 115 9.31 6.61 3.66
C VAL A 115 9.70 6.94 2.23
N GLY A 116 8.70 7.02 1.33
CA GLY A 116 8.91 7.41 -0.05
C GLY A 116 7.63 7.37 -0.87
N GLY A 117 7.56 8.21 -1.89
CA GLY A 117 6.47 8.25 -2.85
C GLY A 117 6.58 7.15 -3.90
N ALA A 118 5.46 6.75 -4.48
CA ALA A 118 5.43 5.72 -5.52
C ALA A 118 6.18 6.11 -6.80
N ASN A 119 6.36 7.39 -7.05
CA ASN A 119 7.18 7.92 -8.14
C ASN A 119 8.69 7.99 -7.83
N GLU A 120 9.11 7.62 -6.62
CA GLU A 120 10.51 7.67 -6.16
C GLU A 120 11.09 6.30 -5.79
N ILE A 121 10.38 5.20 -6.09
CA ILE A 121 10.69 3.83 -5.64
C ILE A 121 12.16 3.47 -5.86
N ALA A 122 12.66 3.58 -7.09
CA ALA A 122 14.02 3.16 -7.41
C ALA A 122 15.08 3.99 -6.66
N ALA A 123 14.87 5.29 -6.51
CA ALA A 123 15.78 6.17 -5.79
C ALA A 123 15.79 5.87 -4.29
N VAL A 124 14.61 5.69 -3.69
CA VAL A 124 14.44 5.37 -2.27
C VAL A 124 15.06 4.01 -1.94
N LEU A 125 14.80 2.98 -2.74
CA LEU A 125 15.38 1.66 -2.54
C LEU A 125 16.90 1.69 -2.65
N LYS A 126 17.44 2.34 -3.69
CA LYS A 126 18.88 2.51 -3.87
C LYS A 126 19.55 3.23 -2.68
N LYS A 127 18.94 4.31 -2.19
CA LYS A 127 19.43 5.06 -1.01
C LYS A 127 19.50 4.17 0.24
N ASN A 128 18.59 3.22 0.37
CA ASN A 128 18.53 2.29 1.50
C ASN A 128 19.31 0.98 1.27
N GLY A 129 20.12 0.89 0.22
CA GLY A 129 20.91 -0.30 -0.09
C GLY A 129 20.08 -1.52 -0.49
N LYS A 130 18.87 -1.28 -1.01
CA LYS A 130 17.92 -2.32 -1.43
C LYS A 130 18.07 -2.64 -2.91
N GLY A 131 17.87 -3.92 -3.26
CA GLY A 131 18.03 -4.42 -4.61
C GLY A 131 16.73 -4.55 -5.39
N LEU A 132 16.65 -5.63 -6.19
CA LEU A 132 15.48 -5.95 -7.00
C LEU A 132 14.53 -6.90 -6.23
N TYR A 133 13.26 -6.87 -6.62
CA TYR A 133 12.18 -7.63 -6.01
C TYR A 133 11.49 -8.54 -7.03
N ASN A 134 10.97 -9.68 -6.58
CA ASN A 134 10.25 -10.63 -7.42
C ASN A 134 8.78 -10.82 -7.04
N ARG A 135 8.31 -10.12 -6.01
CA ARG A 135 6.91 -10.02 -5.61
C ARG A 135 6.58 -8.56 -5.33
N ILE A 136 5.69 -7.98 -6.12
CA ILE A 136 5.33 -6.58 -6.00
C ILE A 136 3.87 -6.49 -5.64
N LEU A 137 3.55 -5.78 -4.56
CA LEU A 137 2.20 -5.50 -4.10
C LEU A 137 1.87 -4.04 -4.39
N ILE A 138 0.75 -3.79 -5.06
CA ILE A 138 0.19 -2.48 -5.37
C ILE A 138 -1.29 -2.55 -5.02
N VAL A 139 -1.63 -2.20 -3.78
CA VAL A 139 -2.97 -2.45 -3.24
C VAL A 139 -3.58 -1.15 -2.72
N GLY A 140 -4.51 -0.60 -3.50
CA GLY A 140 -5.30 0.57 -3.10
C GLY A 140 -4.52 1.88 -3.11
N ILE A 141 -3.54 2.05 -4.01
CA ILE A 141 -2.77 3.28 -4.16
C ILE A 141 -3.08 4.03 -5.46
N LEU A 142 -3.29 3.33 -6.58
CA LEU A 142 -3.38 3.99 -7.90
C LEU A 142 -4.53 5.00 -7.96
N MET A 143 -5.58 4.75 -7.19
CA MET A 143 -6.70 5.68 -7.04
C MET A 143 -6.33 7.03 -6.39
N TYR A 144 -5.19 7.12 -5.73
CA TYR A 144 -4.66 8.33 -5.08
C TYR A 144 -3.58 9.04 -5.91
N LEU A 145 -3.33 8.58 -7.13
CA LEU A 145 -2.34 9.15 -8.03
C LEU A 145 -2.99 9.82 -9.24
N ASN A 146 -2.44 10.94 -9.65
CA ASN A 146 -2.74 11.53 -10.95
C ASN A 146 -2.17 10.66 -12.07
N ASP A 147 -2.69 10.75 -13.30
CA ASP A 147 -2.32 9.86 -14.39
C ASP A 147 -0.82 9.86 -14.71
N VAL A 148 -0.19 11.02 -14.65
CA VAL A 148 1.26 11.16 -14.88
C VAL A 148 2.05 10.43 -13.80
N ASP A 149 1.70 10.62 -12.54
CA ASP A 149 2.38 9.99 -11.41
C ASP A 149 2.11 8.48 -11.34
N MET A 150 0.93 8.04 -11.73
CA MET A 150 0.61 6.63 -11.88
C MET A 150 1.51 5.98 -12.95
N ALA A 151 1.64 6.60 -14.12
CA ALA A 151 2.52 6.11 -15.17
C ALA A 151 3.99 6.09 -14.76
N ASP A 152 4.44 7.12 -14.05
CA ASP A 152 5.80 7.18 -13.50
C ASP A 152 6.04 6.12 -12.42
N SER A 153 5.07 5.89 -11.54
CA SER A 153 5.14 4.84 -10.54
C SER A 153 5.31 3.45 -11.16
N LEU A 154 4.57 3.15 -12.23
CA LEU A 154 4.72 1.88 -12.95
C LEU A 154 6.11 1.74 -13.61
N ARG A 155 6.66 2.83 -14.17
CA ARG A 155 8.05 2.83 -14.69
C ARG A 155 9.10 2.67 -13.58
N GLN A 156 8.85 3.19 -12.37
CA GLN A 156 9.73 2.97 -11.23
C GLN A 156 9.70 1.50 -10.78
N ILE A 157 8.52 0.88 -10.77
CA ILE A 157 8.35 -0.54 -10.44
C ILE A 157 9.13 -1.41 -11.42
N GLU A 158 9.05 -1.15 -12.72
CA GLU A 158 9.80 -1.88 -13.74
C GLU A 158 11.31 -1.90 -13.46
N LYS A 159 11.89 -0.77 -13.01
CA LYS A 159 13.32 -0.65 -12.69
C LYS A 159 13.77 -1.48 -11.49
N VAL A 160 12.84 -1.90 -10.64
CA VAL A 160 13.13 -2.64 -9.40
C VAL A 160 12.59 -4.07 -9.41
N CYS A 161 12.03 -4.51 -10.54
CA CYS A 161 11.59 -5.88 -10.74
C CYS A 161 12.74 -6.80 -11.17
N GLU A 162 12.77 -8.02 -10.64
CA GLU A 162 13.56 -9.13 -11.21
C GLU A 162 12.90 -9.63 -12.51
N THR A 163 13.65 -10.36 -13.33
CA THR A 163 13.18 -10.85 -14.65
C THR A 163 11.91 -11.72 -14.57
N LYS A 164 11.69 -12.42 -13.46
CA LYS A 164 10.51 -13.27 -13.23
C LYS A 164 9.75 -12.81 -12.00
N SER A 165 9.12 -11.64 -12.11
CA SER A 165 8.36 -11.07 -11.00
C SER A 165 6.86 -11.36 -11.12
N VAL A 166 6.20 -11.50 -9.98
CA VAL A 166 4.74 -11.50 -9.87
C VAL A 166 4.33 -10.13 -9.34
N ILE A 167 3.48 -9.42 -10.07
CA ILE A 167 2.94 -8.13 -9.66
C ILE A 167 1.46 -8.29 -9.35
N CYS A 168 1.06 -7.99 -8.13
CA CYS A 168 -0.33 -7.95 -7.70
C CYS A 168 -0.82 -6.52 -7.69
N ILE A 169 -1.74 -6.19 -8.58
CA ILE A 169 -2.45 -4.90 -8.59
C ILE A 169 -3.88 -5.15 -8.16
N ARG A 170 -4.30 -4.50 -7.06
CA ARG A 170 -5.68 -4.58 -6.57
C ARG A 170 -6.19 -3.17 -6.31
N GLU A 171 -7.07 -2.71 -7.19
CA GLU A 171 -7.65 -1.36 -7.16
C GLU A 171 -9.17 -1.40 -7.39
N PRO A 172 -9.92 -0.44 -6.89
CA PRO A 172 -11.29 -0.22 -7.36
C PRO A 172 -11.26 0.31 -8.79
N ILE A 173 -12.08 -0.25 -9.65
CA ILE A 173 -12.18 0.14 -11.07
C ILE A 173 -13.57 0.71 -11.32
N ALA A 174 -13.65 1.89 -11.92
CA ALA A 174 -14.87 2.44 -12.46
C ALA A 174 -15.17 1.80 -13.83
N ILE A 175 -16.40 1.34 -14.02
CA ILE A 175 -16.78 0.58 -15.24
C ILE A 175 -17.17 1.55 -16.38
N GLU A 176 -17.79 2.69 -16.06
CA GLU A 176 -18.37 3.58 -17.08
C GLU A 176 -17.61 4.89 -17.22
N GLU A 177 -17.17 5.51 -16.11
CA GLU A 177 -16.43 6.77 -16.10
C GLU A 177 -15.34 6.77 -15.04
N ARG A 178 -14.30 7.58 -15.24
CA ARG A 178 -13.30 7.81 -14.21
C ARG A 178 -13.95 8.52 -13.02
N LEU A 179 -14.00 7.84 -11.89
CA LEU A 179 -14.48 8.38 -10.63
C LEU A 179 -13.29 8.80 -9.77
N THR A 180 -13.34 10.01 -9.23
CA THR A 180 -12.35 10.49 -8.26
C THR A 180 -12.93 10.50 -6.86
N LEU A 181 -12.07 10.31 -5.86
CA LEU A 181 -12.48 10.05 -4.47
C LEU A 181 -12.55 11.32 -3.61
N LYS A 182 -12.82 12.49 -4.19
CA LYS A 182 -12.91 13.76 -3.44
C LYS A 182 -13.83 13.65 -2.22
N ASP A 183 -14.94 12.93 -2.34
CA ASP A 183 -15.88 12.70 -1.24
C ASP A 183 -15.32 11.90 -0.06
N PHE A 184 -14.22 11.16 -0.24
CA PHE A 184 -13.54 10.47 0.84
C PHE A 184 -12.80 11.42 1.79
N PHE A 185 -12.29 12.51 1.26
CA PHE A 185 -11.51 13.49 2.02
C PHE A 185 -12.39 14.47 2.80
N LEU A 186 -13.67 14.63 2.41
CA LEU A 186 -14.54 15.63 2.98
C LEU A 186 -15.50 15.12 4.06
N ARG A 187 -15.63 13.80 4.28
CA ARG A 187 -16.63 13.21 5.18
C ARG A 187 -16.09 12.53 6.44
N ASN A 188 -14.80 12.64 6.69
CA ASN A 188 -14.17 12.10 7.91
C ASN A 188 -13.53 13.26 8.70
#